data_04be3b3bed452b74579e456f309e177e
#
_entry.id   04be3b3bed452b74579e456f309e177e
#
_cell.length_a   1.000
_cell.length_b   1.000
_cell.length_c   1.000
_cell.angle_alpha   90.00
_cell.angle_beta   90.00
_cell.angle_gamma   90.00
#
_symmetry.space_group_name_H-M   'P 1'
#
loop_
_entity.id
_entity.type
_entity.pdbx_description
1 polymer ?
#
loop_
_entity_poly.entity_id
_entity_poly.type
_entity_poly.pdbx_seq_one_letter_code
_entity_poly.pdbx_strand_id
1 'polypeptide(L)'
;MIIYWSMIALTGFLAIMQVKMGKAEIFIRGKHLCKGTALLAFIWTAYIIFWIGLRSGVADTPAYISGFKEIPVGFEHFEFYLSTVDKGVGFGFIAFLFKNMVSQNYHAWLFFITLVSTFCVVRVYYRQSENFFFTAYLFLASCIFTWLFNGIRQFLATVILFAFSDLMVKGKTFKYIVLILLVSL
;
A
#
# COMPACT_ATOMS: atom_id res chain seq x y z
N MET A 1 16.55 5.79 -10.46
CA MET A 1 16.63 7.25 -10.20
C MET A 1 15.58 8.04 -10.99
N ILE A 2 15.47 7.87 -12.32
CA ILE A 2 14.53 8.63 -13.18
C ILE A 2 13.06 8.48 -12.72
N ILE A 3 12.61 7.26 -12.41
CA ILE A 3 11.24 6.98 -11.94
C ILE A 3 10.92 7.72 -10.64
N TYR A 4 11.86 7.75 -9.69
CA TYR A 4 11.67 8.47 -8.43
C TYR A 4 11.52 9.98 -8.64
N TRP A 5 12.36 10.58 -9.48
CA TRP A 5 12.24 11.99 -9.84
C TRP A 5 10.94 12.30 -10.57
N SER A 6 10.47 11.38 -11.42
CA SER A 6 9.16 11.54 -12.08
C SER A 6 7.99 11.50 -11.10
N MET A 7 8.07 10.70 -10.02
CA MET A 7 7.07 10.69 -8.96
C MET A 7 7.02 12.01 -8.21
N ILE A 8 8.18 12.58 -7.87
CA ILE A 8 8.29 13.90 -7.23
C ILE A 8 7.75 15.00 -8.15
N ALA A 9 8.17 14.99 -9.42
CA ALA A 9 7.71 15.98 -10.41
C ALA A 9 6.19 15.91 -10.62
N LEU A 10 5.62 14.70 -10.74
CA LEU A 10 4.18 14.52 -10.84
C LEU A 10 3.47 15.04 -9.58
N THR A 11 3.99 14.77 -8.39
CA THR A 11 3.39 15.24 -7.14
C THR A 11 3.34 16.77 -7.11
N GLY A 12 4.42 17.45 -7.49
CA GLY A 12 4.48 18.90 -7.60
C GLY A 12 3.51 19.45 -8.66
N PHE A 13 3.45 18.82 -9.83
CA PHE A 13 2.53 19.20 -10.90
C PHE A 13 1.06 19.10 -10.45
N LEU A 14 0.67 17.98 -9.83
CA LEU A 14 -0.69 17.77 -9.33
C LEU A 14 -1.03 18.72 -8.19
N ALA A 15 -0.06 19.07 -7.33
CA ALA A 15 -0.24 20.10 -6.30
C ALA A 15 -0.59 21.47 -6.91
N ILE A 16 0.13 21.88 -7.97
CA ILE A 16 -0.16 23.12 -8.70
C ILE A 16 -1.53 23.06 -9.36
N MET A 17 -1.89 21.93 -9.97
CA MET A 17 -3.22 21.74 -10.55
C MET A 17 -4.33 21.82 -9.50
N GLN A 18 -4.12 21.24 -8.32
CA GLN A 18 -5.06 21.33 -7.21
C GLN A 18 -5.34 22.78 -6.84
N VAL A 19 -4.29 23.60 -6.72
CA VAL A 19 -4.45 25.04 -6.40
C VAL A 19 -5.26 25.77 -7.49
N LYS A 20 -5.03 25.45 -8.77
CA LYS A 20 -5.78 26.06 -9.88
C LYS A 20 -7.24 25.61 -9.95
N MET A 21 -7.52 24.37 -9.62
CA MET A 21 -8.87 23.79 -9.62
C MET A 21 -9.65 24.11 -8.33
N GLY A 22 -8.97 24.50 -7.29
CA GLY A 22 -9.41 24.48 -5.90
C GLY A 22 -10.32 25.60 -5.43
N LYS A 23 -11.01 26.33 -6.30
CA LYS A 23 -11.98 27.37 -5.89
C LYS A 23 -13.38 26.83 -5.54
N ALA A 24 -13.65 25.55 -5.75
CA ALA A 24 -14.92 24.93 -5.36
C ALA A 24 -14.69 23.99 -4.17
N GLU A 25 -14.90 24.50 -2.97
CA GLU A 25 -14.83 23.74 -1.74
C GLU A 25 -16.05 22.82 -1.62
N ILE A 26 -15.80 21.54 -1.33
CA ILE A 26 -16.84 20.59 -0.96
C ILE A 26 -16.65 20.26 0.51
N PHE A 27 -17.69 20.46 1.31
CA PHE A 27 -17.67 20.09 2.71
C PHE A 27 -18.06 18.61 2.88
N ILE A 28 -17.06 17.74 3.15
CA ILE A 28 -17.30 16.32 3.41
C ILE A 28 -16.79 15.99 4.83
N ARG A 29 -17.69 15.54 5.70
CA ARG A 29 -17.38 15.10 7.07
C ARG A 29 -16.62 16.13 7.91
N GLY A 30 -16.95 17.40 7.80
CA GLY A 30 -16.33 18.46 8.58
C GLY A 30 -14.97 18.93 8.05
N LYS A 31 -14.59 18.54 6.83
CA LYS A 31 -13.37 19.03 6.16
C LYS A 31 -13.72 19.73 4.86
N HIS A 32 -13.03 20.85 4.63
CA HIS A 32 -13.05 21.53 3.34
C HIS A 32 -12.12 20.78 2.38
N LEU A 33 -12.68 20.11 1.38
CA LEU A 33 -11.94 19.44 0.32
C LEU A 33 -12.13 20.19 -0.99
N CYS A 34 -11.03 20.49 -1.66
CA CYS A 34 -11.11 21.08 -2.99
C CYS A 34 -11.72 20.11 -4.00
N LYS A 35 -12.67 20.60 -4.79
CA LYS A 35 -13.29 19.84 -5.88
C LYS A 35 -12.18 19.40 -6.85
N GLY A 36 -12.06 18.11 -7.11
CA GLY A 36 -11.00 17.57 -7.97
C GLY A 36 -9.83 16.92 -7.21
N THR A 37 -9.66 17.20 -5.91
CA THR A 37 -8.58 16.56 -5.12
C THR A 37 -8.67 15.04 -5.16
N ALA A 38 -9.88 14.48 -5.15
CA ALA A 38 -10.08 13.03 -5.23
C ALA A 38 -9.57 12.44 -6.55
N LEU A 39 -9.89 13.10 -7.68
CA LEU A 39 -9.41 12.67 -9.00
C LEU A 39 -7.89 12.77 -9.09
N LEU A 40 -7.32 13.88 -8.64
CA LEU A 40 -5.86 14.08 -8.66
C LEU A 40 -5.14 13.10 -7.73
N ALA A 41 -5.70 12.82 -6.56
CA ALA A 41 -5.19 11.80 -5.64
C ALA A 41 -5.27 10.40 -6.25
N PHE A 42 -6.34 10.09 -6.99
CA PHE A 42 -6.46 8.83 -7.73
C PHE A 42 -5.40 8.70 -8.82
N ILE A 43 -5.18 9.76 -9.62
CA ILE A 43 -4.13 9.77 -10.66
C ILE A 43 -2.76 9.54 -10.03
N TRP A 44 -2.43 10.24 -8.94
CA TRP A 44 -1.19 10.06 -8.21
C TRP A 44 -1.04 8.61 -7.72
N THR A 45 -2.08 8.07 -7.10
CA THR A 45 -2.08 6.71 -6.56
C THR A 45 -1.88 5.68 -7.67
N ALA A 46 -2.60 5.81 -8.78
CA ALA A 46 -2.47 4.91 -9.92
C ALA A 46 -1.06 4.93 -10.52
N TYR A 47 -0.44 6.11 -10.61
CA TYR A 47 0.92 6.27 -11.09
C TYR A 47 1.94 5.57 -10.18
N ILE A 48 1.82 5.76 -8.86
CA ILE A 48 2.69 5.11 -7.87
C ILE A 48 2.54 3.59 -7.94
N ILE A 49 1.30 3.08 -7.94
CA ILE A 49 1.02 1.64 -8.03
C ILE A 49 1.59 1.05 -9.31
N PHE A 50 1.42 1.72 -10.44
CA PHE A 50 1.92 1.26 -11.73
C PHE A 50 3.43 1.04 -11.70
N TRP A 51 4.21 2.04 -11.32
CA TRP A 51 5.66 1.94 -11.33
C TRP A 51 6.22 1.01 -10.25
N ILE A 52 5.64 1.02 -9.05
CA ILE A 52 6.09 0.16 -7.97
C ILE A 52 5.65 -1.29 -8.20
N GLY A 53 4.44 -1.51 -8.73
CA GLY A 53 3.94 -2.85 -9.02
C GLY A 53 4.72 -3.58 -10.11
N LEU A 54 5.29 -2.84 -11.06
CA LEU A 54 6.10 -3.41 -12.16
C LEU A 54 7.58 -3.62 -11.80
N ARG A 55 8.01 -3.32 -10.58
CA ARG A 55 9.40 -3.52 -10.16
C ARG A 55 9.81 -5.00 -10.20
N SER A 56 11.09 -5.28 -10.45
CA SER A 56 11.62 -6.65 -10.45
C SER A 56 12.97 -6.79 -9.73
N GLY A 57 13.84 -5.79 -9.79
CA GLY A 57 15.23 -5.88 -9.34
C GLY A 57 15.62 -4.86 -8.28
N VAL A 58 14.68 -4.37 -7.46
CA VAL A 58 14.95 -3.30 -6.47
C VAL A 58 14.87 -3.88 -5.05
N ALA A 59 15.94 -3.69 -4.28
CA ALA A 59 16.03 -4.02 -2.85
C ALA A 59 15.63 -5.48 -2.57
N ASP A 60 14.70 -5.75 -1.66
CA ASP A 60 14.27 -7.11 -1.28
C ASP A 60 13.33 -7.78 -2.31
N THR A 61 12.91 -7.05 -3.35
CA THR A 61 11.94 -7.56 -4.34
C THR A 61 12.34 -8.92 -4.95
N PRO A 62 13.61 -9.18 -5.31
CA PRO A 62 14.00 -10.48 -5.85
C PRO A 62 13.74 -11.65 -4.88
N ALA A 63 13.96 -11.47 -3.58
CA ALA A 63 13.68 -12.47 -2.56
C ALA A 63 12.17 -12.80 -2.48
N TYR A 64 11.31 -11.77 -2.54
CA TYR A 64 9.85 -11.97 -2.56
C TYR A 64 9.36 -12.63 -3.86
N ILE A 65 10.01 -12.37 -5.00
CA ILE A 65 9.73 -13.05 -6.28
C ILE A 65 10.11 -14.54 -6.18
N SER A 66 11.30 -14.85 -5.65
CA SER A 66 11.75 -16.22 -5.45
C SER A 66 10.79 -16.98 -4.53
N GLY A 67 10.52 -16.42 -3.35
CA GLY A 67 9.58 -17.03 -2.40
C GLY A 67 8.17 -17.25 -3.00
N PHE A 68 7.66 -16.32 -3.80
CA PHE A 68 6.36 -16.52 -4.47
C PHE A 68 6.42 -17.65 -5.52
N LYS A 69 7.51 -17.77 -6.27
CA LYS A 69 7.70 -18.85 -7.27
C LYS A 69 7.76 -20.21 -6.62
N GLU A 70 8.36 -20.33 -5.44
CA GLU A 70 8.52 -21.56 -4.67
C GLU A 70 7.23 -22.07 -4.03
N ILE A 71 6.21 -21.22 -3.88
CA ILE A 71 4.88 -21.65 -3.38
C ILE A 71 4.32 -22.76 -4.28
N PRO A 72 3.91 -23.91 -3.73
CA PRO A 72 3.32 -24.99 -4.53
C PRO A 72 1.96 -24.59 -5.11
N VAL A 73 1.63 -25.19 -6.25
CA VAL A 73 0.32 -25.07 -6.90
C VAL A 73 -0.51 -26.29 -6.53
N GLY A 74 -1.78 -26.06 -6.14
CA GLY A 74 -2.71 -27.09 -5.68
C GLY A 74 -3.00 -26.98 -4.19
N PHE A 75 -4.30 -27.07 -3.84
CA PHE A 75 -4.74 -26.96 -2.45
C PHE A 75 -4.33 -28.15 -1.58
N GLU A 76 -3.99 -29.27 -2.20
CA GLU A 76 -3.45 -30.46 -1.53
C GLU A 76 -2.13 -30.19 -0.82
N HIS A 77 -1.38 -29.19 -1.26
CA HIS A 77 -0.10 -28.80 -0.65
C HIS A 77 -0.22 -27.75 0.44
N PHE A 78 -1.43 -27.31 0.77
CA PHE A 78 -1.68 -26.18 1.67
C PHE A 78 -1.07 -26.37 3.07
N GLU A 79 -1.40 -27.48 3.73
CA GLU A 79 -0.91 -27.75 5.09
C GLU A 79 0.61 -27.90 5.12
N PHE A 80 1.16 -28.63 4.15
CA PHE A 80 2.61 -28.79 4.02
C PHE A 80 3.30 -27.45 3.83
N TYR A 81 2.80 -26.62 2.92
CA TYR A 81 3.40 -25.29 2.68
C TYR A 81 3.37 -24.41 3.94
N LEU A 82 2.23 -24.33 4.63
CA LEU A 82 2.15 -23.51 5.85
C LEU A 82 3.07 -24.01 6.96
N SER A 83 3.29 -25.30 7.07
CA SER A 83 4.23 -25.89 8.04
C SER A 83 5.70 -25.55 7.75
N THR A 84 6.04 -25.18 6.51
CA THR A 84 7.39 -24.76 6.10
C THR A 84 7.65 -23.26 6.26
N VAL A 85 6.60 -22.46 6.53
CA VAL A 85 6.74 -21.03 6.68
C VAL A 85 7.16 -20.66 8.10
N ASP A 86 8.42 -20.37 8.31
CA ASP A 86 8.97 -20.03 9.64
C ASP A 86 8.51 -18.67 10.17
N LYS A 87 8.27 -17.69 9.29
CA LYS A 87 7.97 -16.30 9.68
C LYS A 87 6.91 -15.69 8.78
N GLY A 88 5.88 -15.08 9.41
CA GLY A 88 4.80 -14.39 8.71
C GLY A 88 3.86 -15.35 8.00
N VAL A 89 3.36 -16.31 8.76
CA VAL A 89 2.40 -17.32 8.27
C VAL A 89 1.20 -16.68 7.57
N GLY A 90 0.70 -15.55 8.12
CA GLY A 90 -0.40 -14.81 7.49
C GLY A 90 -0.06 -14.26 6.10
N PHE A 91 1.16 -13.75 5.90
CA PHE A 91 1.61 -13.30 4.59
C PHE A 91 1.78 -14.49 3.63
N GLY A 92 2.35 -15.60 4.10
CA GLY A 92 2.46 -16.85 3.34
C GLY A 92 1.09 -17.39 2.94
N PHE A 93 0.13 -17.38 3.86
CA PHE A 93 -1.25 -17.77 3.61
C PHE A 93 -1.89 -16.94 2.47
N ILE A 94 -1.79 -15.61 2.55
CA ILE A 94 -2.32 -14.73 1.50
C ILE A 94 -1.62 -14.97 0.16
N ALA A 95 -0.31 -15.18 0.17
CA ALA A 95 0.47 -15.45 -1.03
C ALA A 95 0.07 -16.79 -1.68
N PHE A 96 -0.16 -17.83 -0.87
CA PHE A 96 -0.64 -19.13 -1.33
C PHE A 96 -2.04 -19.01 -1.96
N LEU A 97 -2.97 -18.35 -1.27
CA LEU A 97 -4.31 -18.12 -1.81
C LEU A 97 -4.28 -17.32 -3.12
N PHE A 98 -3.46 -16.26 -3.16
CA PHE A 98 -3.34 -15.47 -4.37
C PHE A 98 -2.81 -16.30 -5.55
N LYS A 99 -1.76 -17.10 -5.33
CA LYS A 99 -1.16 -17.94 -6.36
C LYS A 99 -2.14 -18.99 -6.91
N ASN A 100 -2.93 -19.59 -6.04
CA ASN A 100 -3.83 -20.69 -6.40
C ASN A 100 -5.22 -20.23 -6.87
N MET A 101 -5.70 -19.05 -6.47
CA MET A 101 -7.04 -18.56 -6.81
C MET A 101 -7.06 -17.42 -7.83
N VAL A 102 -5.99 -16.60 -7.87
CA VAL A 102 -5.99 -15.38 -8.68
C VAL A 102 -5.00 -15.47 -9.83
N SER A 103 -3.71 -15.64 -9.56
CA SER A 103 -2.68 -15.68 -10.60
C SER A 103 -1.37 -16.28 -10.12
N GLN A 104 -0.76 -17.09 -10.95
CA GLN A 104 0.60 -17.62 -10.74
C GLN A 104 1.69 -16.63 -11.17
N ASN A 105 1.31 -15.49 -11.74
CA ASN A 105 2.25 -14.47 -12.18
C ASN A 105 2.71 -13.61 -10.99
N TYR A 106 4.02 -13.63 -10.71
CA TYR A 106 4.62 -12.82 -9.62
C TYR A 106 4.44 -11.31 -9.81
N HIS A 107 4.33 -10.80 -11.04
CA HIS A 107 4.03 -9.40 -11.28
C HIS A 107 2.63 -9.03 -10.77
N ALA A 108 1.64 -9.89 -10.99
CA ALA A 108 0.29 -9.70 -10.47
C ALA A 108 0.29 -9.69 -8.93
N TRP A 109 1.08 -10.57 -8.30
CA TRP A 109 1.27 -10.59 -6.86
C TRP A 109 1.91 -9.30 -6.31
N LEU A 110 3.01 -8.84 -6.90
CA LEU A 110 3.66 -7.59 -6.50
C LEU A 110 2.75 -6.38 -6.71
N PHE A 111 1.98 -6.39 -7.80
CA PHE A 111 1.00 -5.35 -8.08
C PHE A 111 -0.11 -5.33 -7.02
N PHE A 112 -0.63 -6.49 -6.64
CA PHE A 112 -1.64 -6.64 -5.59
C PHE A 112 -1.15 -6.10 -4.24
N ILE A 113 0.04 -6.50 -3.79
CA ILE A 113 0.60 -6.01 -2.53
C ILE A 113 0.80 -4.48 -2.57
N THR A 114 1.33 -3.98 -3.69
CA THR A 114 1.56 -2.54 -3.86
C THR A 114 0.24 -1.78 -3.84
N LEU A 115 -0.78 -2.30 -4.51
CA LEU A 115 -2.13 -1.72 -4.52
C LEU A 115 -2.70 -1.62 -3.10
N VAL A 116 -2.68 -2.71 -2.34
CA VAL A 116 -3.20 -2.73 -0.97
C VAL A 116 -2.41 -1.76 -0.08
N SER A 117 -1.07 -1.81 -0.14
CA SER A 117 -0.21 -0.96 0.67
C SER A 117 -0.40 0.52 0.37
N THR A 118 -0.37 0.89 -0.92
CA THR A 118 -0.54 2.29 -1.34
C THR A 118 -1.95 2.79 -1.04
N PHE A 119 -2.97 1.96 -1.25
CA PHE A 119 -4.36 2.33 -0.91
C PHE A 119 -4.53 2.61 0.58
N CYS A 120 -3.94 1.79 1.46
CA CYS A 120 -3.97 1.99 2.91
C CYS A 120 -3.33 3.34 3.30
N VAL A 121 -2.16 3.67 2.76
CA VAL A 121 -1.48 4.95 3.00
C VAL A 121 -2.32 6.13 2.49
N VAL A 122 -2.74 6.06 1.23
CA VAL A 122 -3.51 7.13 0.58
C VAL A 122 -4.83 7.39 1.30
N ARG A 123 -5.53 6.33 1.74
CA ARG A 123 -6.77 6.47 2.53
C ARG A 123 -6.56 7.34 3.76
N VAL A 124 -5.47 7.12 4.51
CA VAL A 124 -5.20 7.90 5.73
C VAL A 124 -4.82 9.33 5.36
N TYR A 125 -3.91 9.51 4.41
CA TYR A 125 -3.46 10.83 3.98
C TYR A 125 -4.62 11.67 3.43
N TYR A 126 -5.47 11.08 2.59
CA TYR A 126 -6.64 11.76 2.04
C TYR A 126 -7.65 12.18 3.12
N ARG A 127 -7.79 11.36 4.19
CA ARG A 127 -8.78 11.63 5.25
C ARG A 127 -8.28 12.51 6.37
N GLN A 128 -6.97 12.49 6.65
CA GLN A 128 -6.41 13.11 7.85
C GLN A 128 -5.50 14.30 7.55
N SER A 129 -4.91 14.40 6.36
CA SER A 129 -4.08 15.54 6.01
C SER A 129 -4.91 16.74 5.56
N GLU A 130 -4.45 17.93 5.89
CA GLU A 130 -5.01 19.20 5.38
C GLU A 130 -4.65 19.39 3.91
N ASN A 131 -3.43 19.00 3.52
CA ASN A 131 -2.96 19.06 2.15
C ASN A 131 -2.42 17.69 1.70
N PHE A 132 -3.18 17.00 0.86
CA PHE A 132 -2.83 15.67 0.37
C PHE A 132 -1.47 15.63 -0.34
N PHE A 133 -1.21 16.57 -1.26
CA PHE A 133 0.02 16.52 -2.07
C PHE A 133 1.27 16.90 -1.28
N PHE A 134 1.15 17.75 -0.27
CA PHE A 134 2.25 18.02 0.65
C PHE A 134 2.61 16.76 1.44
N THR A 135 1.59 16.05 1.95
CA THR A 135 1.80 14.78 2.67
C THR A 135 2.33 13.69 1.76
N ALA A 136 1.85 13.61 0.52
CA ALA A 136 2.34 12.70 -0.50
C ALA A 136 3.82 12.98 -0.87
N TYR A 137 4.20 14.25 -0.95
CA TYR A 137 5.60 14.65 -1.13
C TYR A 137 6.47 14.21 0.05
N LEU A 138 6.03 14.46 1.29
CA LEU A 138 6.75 14.01 2.48
C LEU A 138 6.90 12.48 2.52
N PHE A 139 5.88 11.75 2.11
CA PHE A 139 5.95 10.29 1.99
C PHE A 139 7.04 9.85 1.00
N LEU A 140 7.09 10.44 -0.19
CA LEU A 140 8.12 10.15 -1.19
C LEU A 140 9.53 10.55 -0.70
N ALA A 141 9.65 11.71 -0.06
CA ALA A 141 10.92 12.24 0.41
C ALA A 141 11.46 11.53 1.67
N SER A 142 10.62 10.77 2.36
CA SER A 142 11.00 10.06 3.58
C SER A 142 11.47 8.63 3.31
N CYS A 143 12.19 8.05 4.28
CA CYS A 143 12.55 6.64 4.27
C CYS A 143 11.32 5.70 4.21
N ILE A 144 10.13 6.17 4.61
CA ILE A 144 8.90 5.37 4.64
C ILE A 144 8.55 4.85 3.26
N PHE A 145 8.76 5.66 2.21
CA PHE A 145 8.53 5.24 0.83
C PHE A 145 9.40 4.04 0.43
N THR A 146 10.63 3.95 0.93
CA THR A 146 11.53 2.84 0.59
C THR A 146 11.06 1.49 1.13
N TRP A 147 10.20 1.48 2.16
CA TRP A 147 9.61 0.26 2.71
C TRP A 147 8.66 -0.45 1.74
N LEU A 148 8.20 0.23 0.70
CA LEU A 148 7.47 -0.43 -0.39
C LEU A 148 8.33 -1.44 -1.17
N PHE A 149 9.67 -1.35 -1.10
CA PHE A 149 10.59 -2.29 -1.74
C PHE A 149 11.42 -3.09 -0.74
N ASN A 150 11.65 -2.55 0.46
CA ASN A 150 12.36 -3.19 1.57
C ASN A 150 11.36 -3.62 2.63
N GLY A 151 11.46 -4.86 3.09
CA GLY A 151 10.57 -5.33 4.15
C GLY A 151 9.10 -5.27 3.77
N ILE A 152 8.76 -5.66 2.54
CA ILE A 152 7.42 -5.57 1.94
C ILE A 152 6.34 -6.12 2.87
N ARG A 153 6.61 -7.24 3.55
CA ARG A 153 5.70 -7.89 4.50
C ARG A 153 5.42 -7.00 5.71
N GLN A 154 6.49 -6.49 6.34
CA GLN A 154 6.35 -5.61 7.52
C GLN A 154 5.66 -4.29 7.14
N PHE A 155 5.96 -3.76 5.96
CA PHE A 155 5.30 -2.54 5.49
C PHE A 155 3.80 -2.77 5.26
N LEU A 156 3.42 -3.87 4.62
CA LEU A 156 2.01 -4.24 4.42
C LEU A 156 1.27 -4.31 5.76
N ALA A 157 1.85 -5.00 6.75
CA ALA A 157 1.30 -5.09 8.10
C ALA A 157 1.12 -3.70 8.73
N THR A 158 2.16 -2.89 8.69
CA THR A 158 2.17 -1.53 9.27
C THR A 158 1.13 -0.63 8.62
N VAL A 159 1.00 -0.63 7.29
CA VAL A 159 0.03 0.27 6.63
C VAL A 159 -1.42 -0.19 6.80
N ILE A 160 -1.66 -1.49 6.99
CA ILE A 160 -2.99 -1.99 7.36
C ILE A 160 -3.35 -1.47 8.75
N LEU A 161 -2.48 -1.61 9.75
CA LEU A 161 -2.70 -1.07 11.09
C LEU A 161 -2.90 0.45 11.06
N PHE A 162 -2.08 1.15 10.28
CA PHE A 162 -2.21 2.59 10.09
C PHE A 162 -3.56 2.98 9.48
N ALA A 163 -4.05 2.24 8.47
CA ALA A 163 -5.33 2.50 7.82
C ALA A 163 -6.54 2.36 8.75
N PHE A 164 -6.41 1.54 9.79
CA PHE A 164 -7.46 1.32 10.79
C PHE A 164 -7.19 2.00 12.14
N SER A 165 -6.18 2.88 12.23
CA SER A 165 -5.85 3.62 13.46
C SER A 165 -7.03 4.44 14.03
N ASP A 166 -7.99 4.81 13.19
CA ASP A 166 -9.22 5.50 13.62
C ASP A 166 -10.10 4.65 14.55
N LEU A 167 -9.89 3.33 14.61
CA LEU A 167 -10.57 2.47 15.60
C LEU A 167 -10.13 2.81 17.03
N MET A 168 -8.85 3.14 17.24
CA MET A 168 -8.34 3.59 18.53
C MET A 168 -8.99 4.91 18.95
N VAL A 169 -8.97 5.89 18.04
CA VAL A 169 -9.54 7.22 18.28
C VAL A 169 -11.04 7.15 18.62
N LYS A 170 -11.76 6.18 18.03
CA LYS A 170 -13.19 5.95 18.30
C LYS A 170 -13.47 5.09 19.53
N GLY A 171 -12.46 4.78 20.37
CA GLY A 171 -12.60 3.94 21.56
C GLY A 171 -12.88 2.46 21.28
N LYS A 172 -12.70 2.00 20.03
CA LYS A 172 -12.89 0.59 19.65
C LYS A 172 -11.59 -0.22 19.80
N THR A 173 -10.92 -0.04 20.92
CA THR A 173 -9.60 -0.59 21.22
C THR A 173 -9.55 -2.11 21.07
N PHE A 174 -10.59 -2.83 21.53
CA PHE A 174 -10.64 -4.29 21.38
C PHE A 174 -10.55 -4.74 19.92
N LYS A 175 -11.29 -4.07 19.02
CA LYS A 175 -11.23 -4.40 17.57
C LYS A 175 -9.86 -4.12 16.98
N TYR A 176 -9.18 -3.09 17.46
CA TYR A 176 -7.84 -2.76 17.01
C TYR A 176 -6.80 -3.78 17.51
N ILE A 177 -6.93 -4.28 18.77
CA ILE A 177 -6.08 -5.35 19.29
C ILE A 177 -6.27 -6.63 18.48
N VAL A 178 -7.52 -7.02 18.16
CA VAL A 178 -7.77 -8.18 17.29
C VAL A 178 -7.11 -8.01 15.93
N LEU A 179 -7.16 -6.81 15.35
CA LEU A 179 -6.49 -6.52 14.07
C LEU A 179 -4.97 -6.66 14.20
N ILE A 180 -4.36 -6.18 15.30
CA ILE A 180 -2.92 -6.35 15.54
C ILE A 180 -2.57 -7.84 15.58
N LEU A 181 -3.32 -8.65 16.32
CA LEU A 181 -3.07 -10.08 16.40
C LEU A 181 -3.20 -10.78 15.02
N LEU A 182 -4.20 -10.41 14.23
CA LEU A 182 -4.38 -10.97 12.87
C LEU A 182 -3.26 -10.58 11.93
N VAL A 183 -2.74 -9.36 12.03
CA VAL A 183 -1.69 -8.84 11.14
C VAL A 183 -0.29 -9.28 11.58
N SER A 184 -0.11 -9.69 12.84
CA SER A 184 1.17 -10.20 13.38
C SER A 184 1.47 -11.65 13.00
N LEU A 185 0.48 -12.40 12.52
CA LEU A 185 0.64 -13.77 12.00
C LEU A 185 1.37 -13.76 10.65
#